data_02c2080278b6ef5470b122d17f05fc41
#
_entry.id   02c2080278b6ef5470b122d17f05fc41
#
_cell.length_a   1.000
_cell.length_b   1.000
_cell.length_c   1.000
_cell.angle_alpha   90.00
_cell.angle_beta   90.00
_cell.angle_gamma   90.00
#
_symmetry.space_group_name_H-M   'P 1'
#
loop_
_entity.id
_entity.type
_entity.pdbx_description
1 polymer ?
#
loop_
_entity_poly.entity_id
_entity_poly.type
_entity_poly.pdbx_seq_one_letter_code
_entity_poly.pdbx_strand_id
1 'polypeptide(L)'
;MTLLDVAARLAQGRFRLDAKFVAPGDGITALFGPSGSGKSTLLSVLAGLKRCDGYVRLGARALADSGSHLHLAPHRRGIGVVFQDARLFPHLTARANIAYAWKRAPEKARPDICDVARFFDITAQLDRPVGNLSGGEKSRVALARAVAGAPDFLLLDEPFAALDGARRRAFIQVLLAMHETYRLPMMVVTHDIDDAAMLASHLVALNEGRVVAFGPFADVSLQPEFRRLLDDRDAGVAMPARHLRTVRGGQSLWLRADQVLLATERPRAISARNVLQGEVRAVTAEASGGMLIELSTPEGIILSRVTPDAVADLGLVAGCKAWALIKAHPL
;
A
#
# COMPACT_ATOMS: atom_id res chain seq x y z
N MET A 1 -6.00 14.10 14.91
CA MET A 1 -5.60 13.09 13.88
C MET A 1 -6.14 11.73 14.32
N THR A 2 -6.90 11.07 13.47
CA THR A 2 -7.40 9.71 13.74
C THR A 2 -6.25 8.73 13.51
N LEU A 3 -5.78 8.01 14.51
CA LEU A 3 -4.73 7.00 14.39
C LEU A 3 -5.38 5.62 14.50
N LEU A 4 -4.92 4.66 13.70
CA LEU A 4 -5.21 3.24 13.90
C LEU A 4 -4.07 2.66 14.74
N ASP A 5 -4.33 2.49 16.04
CA ASP A 5 -3.37 1.96 17.02
C ASP A 5 -3.74 0.52 17.36
N VAL A 6 -2.81 -0.39 17.13
CA VAL A 6 -3.04 -1.83 17.18
C VAL A 6 -1.95 -2.52 18.03
N ALA A 7 -2.39 -3.31 18.98
CA ALA A 7 -1.57 -4.30 19.65
C ALA A 7 -2.43 -5.57 19.80
N ALA A 8 -2.39 -6.44 18.80
CA ALA A 8 -3.31 -7.56 18.66
C ALA A 8 -2.56 -8.88 18.56
N ARG A 9 -2.94 -9.84 19.41
CA ARG A 9 -2.46 -11.22 19.38
C ARG A 9 -3.62 -12.16 19.11
N LEU A 10 -3.36 -13.17 18.28
CA LEU A 10 -4.34 -14.20 17.96
C LEU A 10 -3.61 -15.51 17.66
N ALA A 11 -4.07 -16.60 18.26
CA ALA A 11 -3.65 -17.94 17.91
C ALA A 11 -4.75 -18.66 17.12
N GLN A 12 -4.39 -19.25 15.98
CA GLN A 12 -5.30 -20.02 15.15
C GLN A 12 -4.59 -21.30 14.65
N GLY A 13 -4.81 -22.42 15.33
CA GLY A 13 -4.06 -23.64 15.07
C GLY A 13 -2.57 -23.42 15.34
N ARG A 14 -1.74 -23.66 14.33
CA ARG A 14 -0.27 -23.42 14.41
C ARG A 14 0.12 -21.97 14.12
N PHE A 15 -0.76 -21.19 13.49
CA PHE A 15 -0.50 -19.80 13.14
C PHE A 15 -0.68 -18.89 14.38
N ARG A 16 0.24 -17.96 14.56
CA ARG A 16 0.19 -16.94 15.61
C ARG A 16 0.35 -15.56 15.00
N LEU A 17 -0.61 -14.69 15.24
CA LEU A 17 -0.51 -13.26 14.96
C LEU A 17 -0.03 -12.53 16.22
N ASP A 18 0.99 -11.70 16.06
CA ASP A 18 1.45 -10.73 17.07
C ASP A 18 1.78 -9.43 16.34
N ALA A 19 0.78 -8.56 16.21
CA ALA A 19 0.86 -7.32 15.43
C ALA A 19 0.79 -6.12 16.36
N LYS A 20 1.85 -5.31 16.36
CA LYS A 20 1.91 -4.03 17.07
C LYS A 20 2.41 -2.94 16.15
N PHE A 21 1.55 -1.95 15.88
CA PHE A 21 1.88 -0.80 15.03
C PHE A 21 0.90 0.34 15.24
N VAL A 22 1.29 1.53 14.76
CA VAL A 22 0.42 2.69 14.66
C VAL A 22 0.42 3.16 13.20
N ALA A 23 -0.76 3.21 12.58
CA ALA A 23 -0.93 3.76 11.25
C ALA A 23 -1.58 5.16 11.34
N PRO A 24 -1.13 6.13 10.52
CA PRO A 24 -1.74 7.46 10.51
C PRO A 24 -3.18 7.37 9.99
N GLY A 25 -4.02 8.27 10.49
CA GLY A 25 -5.43 8.33 10.12
C GLY A 25 -5.75 9.36 9.05
N ASP A 26 -4.76 9.83 8.31
CA ASP A 26 -4.91 10.87 7.29
C ASP A 26 -4.22 10.52 5.96
N GLY A 27 -3.89 9.23 5.77
CA GLY A 27 -3.20 8.78 4.57
C GLY A 27 -3.63 7.38 4.15
N ILE A 28 -2.89 6.86 3.19
CA ILE A 28 -3.00 5.47 2.75
C ILE A 28 -1.82 4.70 3.35
N THR A 29 -2.13 3.62 4.06
CA THR A 29 -1.14 2.69 4.62
C THR A 29 -1.17 1.39 3.83
N ALA A 30 -0.03 0.92 3.34
CA ALA A 30 0.08 -0.42 2.76
C ALA A 30 0.34 -1.45 3.87
N LEU A 31 -0.43 -2.54 3.87
CA LEU A 31 -0.12 -3.75 4.63
C LEU A 31 0.53 -4.76 3.68
N PHE A 32 1.84 -4.85 3.77
CA PHE A 32 2.68 -5.64 2.86
C PHE A 32 3.22 -6.91 3.52
N GLY A 33 3.44 -7.94 2.73
CA GLY A 33 4.12 -9.17 3.17
C GLY A 33 3.84 -10.35 2.24
N PRO A 34 4.62 -11.43 2.35
CA PRO A 34 4.44 -12.61 1.52
C PRO A 34 3.09 -13.28 1.74
N SER A 35 2.71 -14.16 0.82
CA SER A 35 1.50 -14.98 0.98
C SER A 35 1.60 -15.82 2.26
N GLY A 36 0.50 -15.91 3.01
CA GLY A 36 0.49 -16.63 4.29
C GLY A 36 1.07 -15.85 5.49
N SER A 37 1.60 -14.63 5.32
CA SER A 37 2.15 -13.84 6.44
C SER A 37 1.12 -13.42 7.49
N GLY A 38 -0.19 -13.53 7.21
CA GLY A 38 -1.27 -13.22 8.15
C GLY A 38 -2.02 -11.92 7.87
N LYS A 39 -1.83 -11.29 6.70
CA LYS A 39 -2.49 -10.03 6.31
C LYS A 39 -4.02 -10.07 6.44
N SER A 40 -4.65 -11.08 5.82
CA SER A 40 -6.13 -11.24 5.90
C SER A 40 -6.61 -11.60 7.31
N THR A 41 -5.76 -12.24 8.14
CA THR A 41 -6.07 -12.48 9.56
C THR A 41 -6.06 -11.17 10.34
N LEU A 42 -5.03 -10.35 10.16
CA LEU A 42 -4.96 -9.02 10.76
C LEU A 42 -6.12 -8.14 10.31
N LEU A 43 -6.42 -8.12 9.00
CA LEU A 43 -7.57 -7.40 8.46
C LEU A 43 -8.89 -7.86 9.11
N SER A 44 -9.06 -9.18 9.31
CA SER A 44 -10.24 -9.73 10.00
C SER A 44 -10.34 -9.29 11.46
N VAL A 45 -9.22 -9.15 12.16
CA VAL A 45 -9.16 -8.60 13.53
C VAL A 45 -9.57 -7.13 13.53
N LEU A 46 -9.02 -6.31 12.63
CA LEU A 46 -9.35 -4.89 12.51
C LEU A 46 -10.82 -4.68 12.20
N ALA A 47 -11.35 -5.47 11.26
CA ALA A 47 -12.76 -5.44 10.88
C ALA A 47 -13.73 -5.96 11.98
N GLY A 48 -13.22 -6.61 13.02
CA GLY A 48 -14.03 -7.19 14.10
C GLY A 48 -14.65 -8.54 13.77
N LEU A 49 -14.17 -9.19 12.72
CA LEU A 49 -14.59 -10.53 12.32
C LEU A 49 -13.92 -11.62 13.16
N LYS A 50 -12.76 -11.30 13.78
CA LYS A 50 -12.05 -12.17 14.71
C LYS A 50 -11.75 -11.42 16.00
N ARG A 51 -11.82 -12.13 17.12
CA ARG A 51 -11.37 -11.62 18.42
C ARG A 51 -9.87 -11.73 18.51
N CYS A 52 -9.25 -10.86 19.31
CA CYS A 52 -7.82 -10.89 19.60
C CYS A 52 -7.58 -10.56 21.08
N ASP A 53 -6.44 -10.95 21.59
CA ASP A 53 -5.89 -10.43 22.84
C ASP A 53 -5.17 -9.10 22.55
N GLY A 54 -5.18 -8.17 23.52
CA GLY A 54 -4.66 -6.83 23.37
C GLY A 54 -5.74 -5.83 22.95
N TYR A 55 -5.41 -4.89 22.06
CA TYR A 55 -6.35 -3.82 21.72
C TYR A 55 -6.27 -3.40 20.24
N VAL A 56 -7.39 -2.81 19.76
CA VAL A 56 -7.50 -2.11 18.48
C VAL A 56 -8.23 -0.79 18.77
N ARG A 57 -7.61 0.34 18.42
CA ARG A 57 -8.17 1.68 18.60
C ARG A 57 -8.18 2.45 17.28
N LEU A 58 -9.23 3.23 17.05
CA LEU A 58 -9.33 4.17 15.94
C LEU A 58 -9.55 5.57 16.52
N GLY A 59 -8.52 6.40 16.49
CA GLY A 59 -8.47 7.65 17.25
C GLY A 59 -8.60 7.40 18.75
N ALA A 60 -9.47 8.16 19.40
CA ALA A 60 -9.78 7.97 20.82
C ALA A 60 -10.71 6.77 21.11
N ARG A 61 -11.25 6.12 20.07
CA ARG A 61 -12.27 5.08 20.21
C ARG A 61 -11.65 3.69 20.26
N ALA A 62 -11.86 2.97 21.35
CA ALA A 62 -11.51 1.56 21.46
C ALA A 62 -12.53 0.72 20.67
N LEU A 63 -12.03 -0.12 19.76
CA LEU A 63 -12.81 -1.06 18.94
C LEU A 63 -12.77 -2.47 19.51
N ALA A 64 -11.64 -2.84 20.10
CA ALA A 64 -11.44 -4.06 20.87
C ALA A 64 -10.42 -3.78 21.98
N ASP A 65 -10.62 -4.40 23.13
CA ASP A 65 -9.69 -4.38 24.27
C ASP A 65 -9.99 -5.60 25.16
N SER A 66 -9.05 -6.55 25.19
CA SER A 66 -9.22 -7.79 25.96
C SER A 66 -9.21 -7.55 27.47
N GLY A 67 -8.49 -6.52 27.95
CA GLY A 67 -8.43 -6.16 29.37
C GLY A 67 -9.78 -5.68 29.91
N SER A 68 -10.56 -4.98 29.10
CA SER A 68 -11.91 -4.52 29.44
C SER A 68 -13.04 -5.39 28.86
N HIS A 69 -12.71 -6.54 28.27
CA HIS A 69 -13.64 -7.42 27.56
C HIS A 69 -14.45 -6.75 26.43
N LEU A 70 -13.94 -5.62 25.90
CA LEU A 70 -14.58 -4.89 24.82
C LEU A 70 -14.31 -5.58 23.49
N HIS A 71 -15.36 -5.84 22.72
CA HIS A 71 -15.25 -6.24 21.33
C HIS A 71 -16.45 -5.69 20.55
N LEU A 72 -16.25 -4.58 19.86
CA LEU A 72 -17.31 -4.00 19.03
C LEU A 72 -17.57 -4.90 17.82
N ALA A 73 -18.85 -5.15 17.57
CA ALA A 73 -19.27 -5.85 16.36
C ALA A 73 -18.87 -5.07 15.10
N PRO A 74 -18.61 -5.75 13.95
CA PRO A 74 -18.11 -5.11 12.73
C PRO A 74 -18.86 -3.83 12.33
N HIS A 75 -20.21 -3.88 12.33
CA HIS A 75 -21.07 -2.76 11.94
C HIS A 75 -21.02 -1.56 12.92
N ARG A 76 -20.42 -1.72 14.09
CA ARG A 76 -20.25 -0.66 15.09
C ARG A 76 -18.84 -0.07 15.08
N ARG A 77 -17.93 -0.55 14.24
CA ARG A 77 -16.52 -0.09 14.24
C ARG A 77 -16.29 1.20 13.45
N GLY A 78 -17.19 1.58 12.55
CA GLY A 78 -16.93 2.66 11.60
C GLY A 78 -15.88 2.29 10.55
N ILE A 79 -15.59 1.00 10.39
CA ILE A 79 -14.60 0.48 9.43
C ILE A 79 -15.34 -0.11 8.24
N GLY A 80 -15.10 0.44 7.05
CA GLY A 80 -15.51 -0.17 5.79
C GLY A 80 -14.53 -1.25 5.36
N VAL A 81 -15.03 -2.32 4.73
CA VAL A 81 -14.18 -3.40 4.22
C VAL A 81 -14.56 -3.72 2.78
N VAL A 82 -13.58 -3.73 1.90
CA VAL A 82 -13.71 -4.25 0.53
C VAL A 82 -12.81 -5.49 0.44
N PHE A 83 -13.44 -6.63 0.21
CA PHE A 83 -12.75 -7.92 0.06
C PHE A 83 -12.34 -8.13 -1.38
N GLN A 84 -11.36 -8.98 -1.62
CA GLN A 84 -10.84 -9.34 -2.94
C GLN A 84 -11.93 -9.80 -3.92
N ASP A 85 -12.93 -10.53 -3.44
CA ASP A 85 -14.07 -11.04 -4.21
C ASP A 85 -15.28 -10.10 -4.24
N ALA A 86 -15.10 -8.82 -3.88
CA ALA A 86 -16.11 -7.75 -3.81
C ALA A 86 -17.30 -8.01 -2.87
N ARG A 87 -17.69 -9.24 -2.62
CA ARG A 87 -18.79 -9.69 -1.73
C ARG A 87 -20.07 -8.84 -1.86
N LEU A 88 -20.51 -8.61 -3.08
CA LEU A 88 -21.78 -7.96 -3.35
C LEU A 88 -22.95 -8.90 -3.04
N PHE A 89 -24.09 -8.33 -2.67
CA PHE A 89 -25.31 -9.10 -2.50
C PHE A 89 -25.84 -9.55 -3.87
N PRO A 90 -25.79 -10.84 -4.21
CA PRO A 90 -26.01 -11.32 -5.58
C PRO A 90 -27.45 -11.13 -6.07
N HIS A 91 -28.41 -11.04 -5.15
CA HIS A 91 -29.85 -10.86 -5.43
C HIS A 91 -30.24 -9.38 -5.56
N LEU A 92 -29.30 -8.46 -5.43
CA LEU A 92 -29.55 -7.01 -5.50
C LEU A 92 -28.95 -6.40 -6.76
N THR A 93 -29.50 -5.26 -7.19
CA THR A 93 -28.87 -4.41 -8.20
C THR A 93 -27.66 -3.66 -7.61
N ALA A 94 -26.85 -3.03 -8.46
CA ALA A 94 -25.75 -2.18 -8.03
C ALA A 94 -26.27 -1.05 -7.11
N ARG A 95 -27.32 -0.35 -7.49
CA ARG A 95 -27.99 0.69 -6.68
C ARG A 95 -28.39 0.16 -5.31
N ALA A 96 -29.04 -0.99 -5.26
CA ALA A 96 -29.51 -1.57 -4.00
C ALA A 96 -28.36 -2.01 -3.09
N ASN A 97 -27.24 -2.49 -3.66
CA ASN A 97 -26.00 -2.77 -2.93
C ASN A 97 -25.43 -1.50 -2.27
N ILE A 98 -25.35 -0.40 -3.01
CA ILE A 98 -24.86 0.90 -2.50
C ILE A 98 -25.83 1.44 -1.44
N ALA A 99 -27.14 1.45 -1.73
CA ALA A 99 -28.17 1.92 -0.82
C ALA A 99 -28.23 1.12 0.50
N TYR A 100 -27.84 -0.15 0.49
CA TYR A 100 -27.75 -0.96 1.70
C TYR A 100 -26.78 -0.38 2.74
N ALA A 101 -25.61 0.07 2.32
CA ALA A 101 -24.65 0.73 3.20
C ALA A 101 -25.07 2.16 3.53
N TRP A 102 -25.54 2.90 2.54
CA TRP A 102 -26.01 4.28 2.67
C TRP A 102 -27.09 4.43 3.75
N LYS A 103 -28.09 3.52 3.79
CA LYS A 103 -29.15 3.52 4.82
C LYS A 103 -28.62 3.34 6.24
N ARG A 104 -27.41 2.79 6.40
CA ARG A 104 -26.76 2.51 7.70
C ARG A 104 -25.74 3.57 8.09
N ALA A 105 -25.35 4.42 7.16
CA ALA A 105 -24.48 5.55 7.43
C ALA A 105 -25.14 6.56 8.38
N PRO A 106 -24.38 7.27 9.20
CA PRO A 106 -24.90 8.40 9.99
C PRO A 106 -25.53 9.43 9.05
N GLU A 107 -26.74 9.88 9.36
CA GLU A 107 -27.54 10.71 8.45
C GLU A 107 -26.80 11.96 7.96
N LYS A 108 -26.09 12.64 8.85
CA LYS A 108 -25.31 13.85 8.54
C LYS A 108 -24.08 13.59 7.65
N ALA A 109 -23.63 12.34 7.54
CA ALA A 109 -22.44 11.94 6.78
C ALA A 109 -22.78 11.20 5.48
N ARG A 110 -24.08 11.02 5.15
CA ARG A 110 -24.53 10.30 3.95
C ARG A 110 -24.16 11.06 2.68
N PRO A 111 -23.32 10.49 1.81
CA PRO A 111 -23.09 11.10 0.49
C PRO A 111 -24.32 10.88 -0.40
N ASP A 112 -24.47 11.71 -1.43
CA ASP A 112 -25.49 11.45 -2.48
C ASP A 112 -25.07 10.19 -3.29
N ILE A 113 -26.01 9.26 -3.47
CA ILE A 113 -25.73 7.98 -4.19
C ILE A 113 -25.41 8.25 -5.66
N CYS A 114 -26.01 9.26 -6.29
CA CYS A 114 -25.74 9.58 -7.68
C CYS A 114 -24.34 10.18 -7.84
N ASP A 115 -23.89 11.00 -6.89
CA ASP A 115 -22.52 11.54 -6.88
C ASP A 115 -21.48 10.43 -6.67
N VAL A 116 -21.73 9.52 -5.73
CA VAL A 116 -20.90 8.33 -5.54
C VAL A 116 -20.86 7.48 -6.81
N ALA A 117 -22.01 7.24 -7.45
CA ALA A 117 -22.08 6.45 -8.69
C ALA A 117 -21.31 7.13 -9.84
N ARG A 118 -21.39 8.45 -9.94
CA ARG A 118 -20.66 9.25 -10.93
C ARG A 118 -19.16 9.20 -10.68
N PHE A 119 -18.74 9.35 -9.42
CA PHE A 119 -17.32 9.27 -9.04
C PHE A 119 -16.68 7.94 -9.44
N PHE A 120 -17.38 6.82 -9.23
CA PHE A 120 -16.88 5.48 -9.57
C PHE A 120 -17.20 5.05 -11.01
N ASP A 121 -17.77 5.94 -11.84
CA ASP A 121 -18.15 5.65 -13.23
C ASP A 121 -19.00 4.38 -13.36
N ILE A 122 -20.08 4.32 -12.55
CA ILE A 122 -21.03 3.19 -12.51
C ILE A 122 -22.49 3.64 -12.66
N THR A 123 -22.72 4.86 -13.15
CA THR A 123 -24.07 5.43 -13.31
C THR A 123 -24.96 4.56 -14.21
N ALA A 124 -24.41 4.08 -15.32
CA ALA A 124 -25.11 3.23 -16.29
C ALA A 124 -25.39 1.80 -15.74
N GLN A 125 -24.69 1.39 -14.70
CA GLN A 125 -24.78 0.06 -14.11
C GLN A 125 -25.75 0.00 -12.91
N LEU A 126 -26.20 1.15 -12.40
CA LEU A 126 -26.95 1.22 -11.12
C LEU A 126 -28.14 0.27 -11.05
N ASP A 127 -28.90 0.16 -12.11
CA ASP A 127 -30.15 -0.63 -12.11
C ASP A 127 -29.93 -2.07 -12.64
N ARG A 128 -28.66 -2.43 -12.95
CA ARG A 128 -28.30 -3.79 -13.38
C ARG A 128 -28.10 -4.72 -12.20
N PRO A 129 -28.56 -5.97 -12.27
CA PRO A 129 -28.20 -7.01 -11.32
C PRO A 129 -26.67 -7.19 -11.27
N VAL A 130 -26.08 -7.33 -10.06
CA VAL A 130 -24.62 -7.44 -9.92
C VAL A 130 -24.03 -8.70 -10.55
N GLY A 131 -24.86 -9.74 -10.78
CA GLY A 131 -24.44 -10.94 -11.52
C GLY A 131 -24.00 -10.64 -12.95
N ASN A 132 -24.60 -9.63 -13.59
CA ASN A 132 -24.37 -9.22 -14.97
C ASN A 132 -23.25 -8.17 -15.13
N LEU A 133 -22.52 -7.86 -14.06
CA LEU A 133 -21.41 -6.91 -14.07
C LEU A 133 -20.09 -7.63 -14.30
N SER A 134 -19.20 -6.99 -15.04
CA SER A 134 -17.80 -7.39 -15.15
C SER A 134 -17.08 -7.34 -13.80
N GLY A 135 -15.92 -7.98 -13.66
CA GLY A 135 -15.13 -7.95 -12.44
C GLY A 135 -14.75 -6.53 -12.01
N GLY A 136 -14.34 -5.68 -12.96
CA GLY A 136 -14.01 -4.28 -12.69
C GLY A 136 -15.23 -3.46 -12.24
N GLU A 137 -16.39 -3.64 -12.87
CA GLU A 137 -17.64 -2.99 -12.43
C GLU A 137 -18.05 -3.45 -11.02
N LYS A 138 -17.91 -4.75 -10.71
CA LYS A 138 -18.16 -5.28 -9.36
C LYS A 138 -17.25 -4.63 -8.31
N SER A 139 -15.97 -4.49 -8.62
CA SER A 139 -15.02 -3.82 -7.71
C SER A 139 -15.40 -2.35 -7.48
N ARG A 140 -15.76 -1.61 -8.53
CA ARG A 140 -16.23 -0.23 -8.42
C ARG A 140 -17.52 -0.11 -7.61
N VAL A 141 -18.49 -1.01 -7.78
CA VAL A 141 -19.71 -1.06 -6.97
C VAL A 141 -19.40 -1.38 -5.50
N ALA A 142 -18.42 -2.26 -5.22
CA ALA A 142 -18.00 -2.57 -3.86
C ALA A 142 -17.35 -1.36 -3.16
N LEU A 143 -16.50 -0.60 -3.88
CA LEU A 143 -15.95 0.66 -3.38
C LEU A 143 -17.04 1.70 -3.15
N ALA A 144 -17.95 1.89 -4.11
CA ALA A 144 -19.08 2.80 -3.99
C ALA A 144 -19.97 2.45 -2.77
N ARG A 145 -20.23 1.15 -2.55
CA ARG A 145 -20.94 0.67 -1.36
C ARG A 145 -20.20 1.00 -0.08
N ALA A 146 -18.88 0.80 -0.06
CA ALA A 146 -18.06 1.08 1.12
C ALA A 146 -18.07 2.58 1.47
N VAL A 147 -17.86 3.46 0.49
CA VAL A 147 -17.90 4.93 0.65
C VAL A 147 -19.30 5.41 1.06
N ALA A 148 -20.36 4.86 0.44
CA ALA A 148 -21.75 5.22 0.79
C ALA A 148 -22.11 4.91 2.25
N GLY A 149 -21.37 3.99 2.87
CA GLY A 149 -21.48 3.70 4.31
C GLY A 149 -20.86 4.76 5.21
N ALA A 150 -20.20 5.78 4.66
CA ALA A 150 -19.48 6.84 5.37
C ALA A 150 -18.59 6.30 6.52
N PRO A 151 -17.63 5.39 6.23
CA PRO A 151 -16.77 4.83 7.26
C PRO A 151 -15.72 5.84 7.74
N ASP A 152 -15.26 5.67 8.97
CA ASP A 152 -14.14 6.45 9.54
C ASP A 152 -12.77 5.97 9.00
N PHE A 153 -12.72 4.71 8.52
CA PHE A 153 -11.52 4.05 7.99
C PHE A 153 -11.90 2.96 7.00
N LEU A 154 -11.09 2.76 5.94
CA LEU A 154 -11.35 1.76 4.91
C LEU A 154 -10.25 0.70 4.87
N LEU A 155 -10.64 -0.57 4.85
CA LEU A 155 -9.76 -1.72 4.64
C LEU A 155 -10.02 -2.31 3.25
N LEU A 156 -8.96 -2.47 2.45
CA LEU A 156 -9.00 -3.05 1.11
C LEU A 156 -8.13 -4.31 1.08
N ASP A 157 -8.72 -5.46 0.80
CA ASP A 157 -8.01 -6.75 0.77
C ASP A 157 -7.67 -7.12 -0.67
N GLU A 158 -6.42 -6.98 -1.06
CA GLU A 158 -5.86 -7.29 -2.40
C GLU A 158 -6.71 -6.74 -3.56
N PRO A 159 -7.02 -5.44 -3.60
CA PRO A 159 -7.98 -4.89 -4.55
C PRO A 159 -7.53 -4.96 -6.02
N PHE A 160 -6.27 -5.32 -6.27
CA PHE A 160 -5.64 -5.35 -7.61
C PHE A 160 -5.44 -6.76 -8.17
N ALA A 161 -5.68 -7.83 -7.39
CA ALA A 161 -5.28 -9.20 -7.72
C ALA A 161 -5.80 -9.72 -9.07
N ALA A 162 -6.92 -9.19 -9.56
CA ALA A 162 -7.55 -9.62 -10.82
C ALA A 162 -7.36 -8.62 -11.97
N LEU A 163 -6.47 -7.62 -11.83
CA LEU A 163 -6.31 -6.54 -12.79
C LEU A 163 -4.98 -6.67 -13.56
N ASP A 164 -5.04 -6.45 -14.87
CA ASP A 164 -3.85 -6.26 -15.71
C ASP A 164 -3.18 -4.90 -15.43
N GLY A 165 -1.96 -4.71 -15.91
CA GLY A 165 -1.14 -3.54 -15.59
C GLY A 165 -1.80 -2.18 -15.90
N ALA A 166 -2.53 -2.04 -17.01
CA ALA A 166 -3.19 -0.79 -17.36
C ALA A 166 -4.42 -0.52 -16.47
N ARG A 167 -5.24 -1.53 -16.23
CA ARG A 167 -6.41 -1.45 -15.34
C ARG A 167 -6.00 -1.25 -13.89
N ARG A 168 -4.91 -1.89 -13.46
CA ARG A 168 -4.33 -1.71 -12.13
C ARG A 168 -3.95 -0.25 -11.88
N ARG A 169 -3.20 0.38 -12.80
CA ARG A 169 -2.85 1.81 -12.70
C ARG A 169 -4.08 2.71 -12.64
N ALA A 170 -5.06 2.49 -13.51
CA ALA A 170 -6.30 3.26 -13.48
C ALA A 170 -7.04 3.12 -12.15
N PHE A 171 -7.06 1.91 -11.56
CA PHE A 171 -7.70 1.67 -10.29
C PHE A 171 -6.96 2.32 -9.11
N ILE A 172 -5.61 2.36 -9.15
CA ILE A 172 -4.79 3.10 -8.19
C ILE A 172 -5.17 4.59 -8.20
N GLN A 173 -5.34 5.21 -9.39
CA GLN A 173 -5.76 6.61 -9.50
C GLN A 173 -7.15 6.83 -8.90
N VAL A 174 -8.08 5.87 -9.06
CA VAL A 174 -9.40 5.93 -8.41
C VAL A 174 -9.26 5.92 -6.88
N LEU A 175 -8.38 5.08 -6.30
CA LEU A 175 -8.17 5.04 -4.86
C LEU A 175 -7.53 6.33 -4.33
N LEU A 176 -6.56 6.89 -5.04
CA LEU A 176 -5.94 8.18 -4.69
C LEU A 176 -6.98 9.31 -4.72
N ALA A 177 -7.75 9.41 -5.82
CA ALA A 177 -8.81 10.40 -5.95
C ALA A 177 -9.90 10.22 -4.86
N MET A 178 -10.25 8.99 -4.54
CA MET A 178 -11.18 8.67 -3.46
C MET A 178 -10.67 9.15 -2.10
N HIS A 179 -9.39 8.90 -1.80
CA HIS A 179 -8.76 9.38 -0.58
C HIS A 179 -8.79 10.91 -0.49
N GLU A 180 -8.45 11.61 -1.56
CA GLU A 180 -8.44 13.08 -1.62
C GLU A 180 -9.84 13.67 -1.49
N THR A 181 -10.83 13.11 -2.22
CA THR A 181 -12.20 13.63 -2.29
C THR A 181 -12.95 13.44 -0.98
N TYR A 182 -12.88 12.23 -0.43
CA TYR A 182 -13.64 11.87 0.78
C TYR A 182 -12.84 12.02 2.07
N ARG A 183 -11.56 12.41 1.99
CA ARG A 183 -10.65 12.46 3.15
C ARG A 183 -10.68 11.17 3.97
N LEU A 184 -10.83 10.05 3.28
CA LEU A 184 -11.00 8.73 3.88
C LEU A 184 -9.65 8.04 4.03
N PRO A 185 -9.16 7.85 5.26
CA PRO A 185 -7.94 7.09 5.50
C PRO A 185 -8.18 5.62 5.18
N MET A 186 -7.16 4.93 4.66
CA MET A 186 -7.32 3.56 4.27
C MET A 186 -6.07 2.70 4.50
N MET A 187 -6.29 1.41 4.69
CA MET A 187 -5.24 0.40 4.65
C MET A 187 -5.48 -0.53 3.47
N VAL A 188 -4.47 -0.65 2.62
CA VAL A 188 -4.50 -1.49 1.42
C VAL A 188 -3.59 -2.68 1.62
N VAL A 189 -4.15 -3.88 1.60
CA VAL A 189 -3.38 -5.13 1.62
C VAL A 189 -2.88 -5.41 0.23
N THR A 190 -1.58 -5.58 0.08
CA THR A 190 -0.94 -5.98 -1.17
C THR A 190 0.32 -6.79 -0.92
N HIS A 191 0.68 -7.62 -1.87
CA HIS A 191 1.99 -8.30 -1.93
C HIS A 191 2.88 -7.73 -3.04
N ASP A 192 2.38 -6.75 -3.79
CA ASP A 192 3.11 -6.06 -4.86
C ASP A 192 3.68 -4.74 -4.33
N ILE A 193 4.99 -4.61 -4.39
CA ILE A 193 5.71 -3.46 -3.84
C ILE A 193 5.52 -2.18 -4.68
N ASP A 194 5.31 -2.32 -5.99
CA ASP A 194 5.05 -1.18 -6.88
C ASP A 194 3.68 -0.55 -6.55
N ASP A 195 2.65 -1.40 -6.35
CA ASP A 195 1.33 -0.93 -5.92
C ASP A 195 1.40 -0.20 -4.58
N ALA A 196 2.13 -0.78 -3.62
CA ALA A 196 2.33 -0.17 -2.30
C ALA A 196 3.00 1.21 -2.42
N ALA A 197 4.06 1.32 -3.23
CA ALA A 197 4.80 2.58 -3.43
C ALA A 197 3.95 3.66 -4.10
N MET A 198 3.15 3.29 -5.10
CA MET A 198 2.29 4.23 -5.82
C MET A 198 1.17 4.80 -4.95
N LEU A 199 0.67 4.01 -3.99
CA LEU A 199 -0.50 4.36 -3.18
C LEU A 199 -0.14 4.93 -1.82
N ALA A 200 0.81 4.29 -1.11
CA ALA A 200 0.93 4.44 0.31
C ALA A 200 2.00 5.45 0.71
N SER A 201 1.67 6.29 1.67
CA SER A 201 2.63 7.12 2.39
C SER A 201 3.31 6.37 3.54
N HIS A 202 2.63 5.33 4.07
CA HIS A 202 3.10 4.51 5.19
C HIS A 202 3.00 3.03 4.85
N LEU A 203 3.88 2.24 5.46
CA LEU A 203 3.90 0.79 5.27
C LEU A 203 3.90 0.08 6.62
N VAL A 204 3.17 -1.02 6.69
CA VAL A 204 3.23 -2.03 7.75
C VAL A 204 3.66 -3.34 7.09
N ALA A 205 4.86 -3.80 7.40
CA ALA A 205 5.42 -5.04 6.87
C ALA A 205 5.13 -6.20 7.82
N LEU A 206 4.47 -7.22 7.33
CA LEU A 206 4.06 -8.40 8.10
C LEU A 206 4.76 -9.65 7.58
N ASN A 207 5.43 -10.37 8.46
CA ASN A 207 6.03 -11.69 8.17
C ASN A 207 5.69 -12.68 9.27
N GLU A 208 5.24 -13.87 8.88
CA GLU A 208 4.91 -14.98 9.81
C GLU A 208 4.08 -14.54 11.02
N GLY A 209 3.09 -13.67 10.78
CA GLY A 209 2.21 -13.14 11.82
C GLY A 209 2.80 -12.02 12.68
N ARG A 210 4.01 -11.54 12.40
CA ARG A 210 4.66 -10.46 13.15
C ARG A 210 4.87 -9.24 12.28
N VAL A 211 4.65 -8.06 12.86
CA VAL A 211 5.06 -6.79 12.23
C VAL A 211 6.57 -6.66 12.39
N VAL A 212 7.28 -6.67 11.26
CA VAL A 212 8.75 -6.60 11.23
C VAL A 212 9.26 -5.19 11.00
N ALA A 213 8.44 -4.34 10.36
CA ALA A 213 8.73 -2.93 10.14
C ALA A 213 7.43 -2.14 9.97
N PHE A 214 7.37 -0.89 10.43
CA PHE A 214 6.26 0.02 10.13
C PHE A 214 6.71 1.48 10.23
N GLY A 215 6.05 2.37 9.50
CA GLY A 215 6.34 3.80 9.48
C GLY A 215 6.17 4.43 8.10
N PRO A 216 6.73 5.64 7.88
CA PRO A 216 6.80 6.24 6.56
C PRO A 216 7.44 5.29 5.55
N PHE A 217 6.85 5.16 4.36
CA PHE A 217 7.27 4.12 3.42
C PHE A 217 8.74 4.27 2.99
N ALA A 218 9.19 5.52 2.76
CA ALA A 218 10.58 5.78 2.42
C ALA A 218 11.55 5.24 3.50
N ASP A 219 11.24 5.47 4.78
CA ASP A 219 12.08 5.03 5.90
C ASP A 219 12.06 3.51 6.05
N VAL A 220 10.88 2.89 5.95
CA VAL A 220 10.72 1.42 6.03
C VAL A 220 11.46 0.73 4.89
N SER A 221 11.47 1.32 3.68
CA SER A 221 12.16 0.75 2.52
C SER A 221 13.67 0.58 2.72
N LEU A 222 14.26 1.32 3.66
CA LEU A 222 15.69 1.26 4.00
C LEU A 222 16.01 0.27 5.13
N GLN A 223 14.99 -0.23 5.84
CA GLN A 223 15.19 -1.12 6.99
C GLN A 223 15.60 -2.54 6.54
N PRO A 224 16.65 -3.13 7.12
CA PRO A 224 17.12 -4.47 6.76
C PRO A 224 16.04 -5.55 6.94
N GLU A 225 15.18 -5.43 7.96
CA GLU A 225 14.08 -6.34 8.26
C GLU A 225 13.05 -6.37 7.13
N PHE A 226 12.73 -5.21 6.56
CA PHE A 226 11.85 -5.09 5.41
C PHE A 226 12.51 -5.64 4.14
N ARG A 227 13.77 -5.27 3.88
CA ARG A 227 14.51 -5.73 2.69
C ARG A 227 14.60 -7.25 2.60
N ARG A 228 14.68 -7.96 3.74
CA ARG A 228 14.67 -9.43 3.79
C ARG A 228 13.35 -10.07 3.37
N LEU A 229 12.25 -9.30 3.31
CA LEU A 229 10.97 -9.78 2.82
C LEU A 229 10.84 -9.72 1.31
N LEU A 230 11.71 -8.96 0.66
CA LEU A 230 11.70 -8.76 -0.78
C LEU A 230 12.52 -9.85 -1.44
N ASP A 231 12.06 -10.32 -2.59
CA ASP A 231 12.89 -11.13 -3.47
C ASP A 231 14.06 -10.28 -4.01
N ASP A 232 15.15 -10.93 -4.38
CA ASP A 232 16.34 -10.22 -4.95
C ASP A 232 15.95 -9.29 -6.11
N ARG A 233 14.95 -9.68 -6.93
CA ARG A 233 14.44 -8.88 -8.06
C ARG A 233 13.72 -7.60 -7.62
N ASP A 234 13.18 -7.59 -6.43
CA ASP A 234 12.43 -6.47 -5.86
C ASP A 234 13.27 -5.57 -4.96
N ALA A 235 14.55 -5.88 -4.77
CA ALA A 235 15.47 -5.01 -4.02
C ALA A 235 15.46 -3.59 -4.61
N GLY A 236 15.15 -2.60 -3.78
CA GLY A 236 14.94 -1.22 -4.21
C GLY A 236 14.66 -0.30 -3.02
N VAL A 237 14.28 0.92 -3.34
CA VAL A 237 13.87 1.94 -2.37
C VAL A 237 12.63 2.68 -2.83
N ALA A 238 11.82 3.14 -1.88
CA ALA A 238 10.72 4.06 -2.16
C ALA A 238 11.26 5.48 -2.35
N MET A 239 11.23 5.98 -3.58
CA MET A 239 11.62 7.36 -3.91
C MET A 239 10.37 8.23 -4.06
N PRO A 240 10.22 9.33 -3.29
CA PRO A 240 9.08 10.25 -3.47
C PRO A 240 8.97 10.74 -4.91
N ALA A 241 7.79 10.66 -5.49
CA ALA A 241 7.55 10.99 -6.90
C ALA A 241 8.00 12.41 -7.25
N ARG A 242 7.89 13.37 -6.29
CA ARG A 242 8.32 14.77 -6.46
C ARG A 242 9.82 14.95 -6.70
N HIS A 243 10.65 13.96 -6.35
CA HIS A 243 12.10 14.00 -6.51
C HIS A 243 12.55 13.50 -7.89
N LEU A 244 11.64 12.91 -8.65
CA LEU A 244 11.93 12.37 -9.96
C LEU A 244 11.25 13.20 -11.05
N ARG A 245 12.03 13.61 -12.06
CA ARG A 245 11.49 14.25 -13.25
C ARG A 245 10.69 13.22 -14.05
N THR A 246 9.50 13.58 -14.50
CA THR A 246 8.63 12.78 -15.38
C THR A 246 7.74 11.74 -14.68
N VAL A 247 7.71 11.65 -13.35
CA VAL A 247 6.70 10.87 -12.65
C VAL A 247 5.47 11.77 -12.41
N ARG A 248 4.33 11.41 -12.97
CA ARG A 248 3.05 12.08 -12.74
C ARG A 248 2.13 11.16 -11.94
N GLY A 249 1.75 11.60 -10.75
CA GLY A 249 0.82 10.87 -9.86
C GLY A 249 1.52 9.84 -8.97
N GLY A 250 0.83 9.44 -7.89
CA GLY A 250 1.34 8.52 -6.87
C GLY A 250 2.14 9.20 -5.76
N GLN A 251 2.29 8.49 -4.63
CA GLN A 251 3.03 8.98 -3.46
C GLN A 251 4.54 8.83 -3.68
N SER A 252 4.95 7.66 -4.16
CA SER A 252 6.35 7.31 -4.41
C SER A 252 6.46 6.39 -5.63
N LEU A 253 7.66 6.26 -6.15
CA LEU A 253 8.03 5.22 -7.11
C LEU A 253 8.90 4.20 -6.40
N TRP A 254 8.65 2.91 -6.62
CA TRP A 254 9.59 1.87 -6.23
C TRP A 254 10.73 1.83 -7.23
N LEU A 255 11.90 2.28 -6.81
CA LEU A 255 13.10 2.30 -7.64
C LEU A 255 13.89 1.03 -7.38
N ARG A 256 13.82 0.08 -8.31
CA ARG A 256 14.57 -1.17 -8.22
C ARG A 256 16.07 -0.92 -8.44
N ALA A 257 16.87 -1.65 -7.69
CA ALA A 257 18.33 -1.50 -7.75
C ALA A 257 18.93 -1.85 -9.13
N ASP A 258 18.31 -2.75 -9.88
CA ASP A 258 18.70 -3.13 -11.24
C ASP A 258 18.34 -2.09 -12.32
N GLN A 259 17.49 -1.14 -11.99
CA GLN A 259 17.07 -0.04 -12.88
C GLN A 259 17.96 1.21 -12.76
N VAL A 260 18.88 1.20 -11.80
CA VAL A 260 19.79 2.32 -11.54
C VAL A 260 21.17 2.01 -12.09
N LEU A 261 21.61 2.79 -13.06
CA LEU A 261 22.98 2.73 -13.55
C LEU A 261 23.87 3.69 -12.75
N LEU A 262 25.13 3.33 -12.56
CA LEU A 262 26.13 4.18 -11.92
C LEU A 262 27.20 4.65 -12.92
N ALA A 263 27.69 5.86 -12.69
CA ALA A 263 28.83 6.41 -13.40
C ALA A 263 29.72 7.20 -12.42
N THR A 264 31.03 7.20 -12.62
CA THR A 264 31.97 7.96 -11.80
C THR A 264 32.13 9.42 -12.26
N GLU A 265 31.80 9.68 -13.54
CA GLU A 265 31.78 11.00 -14.12
C GLU A 265 30.33 11.40 -14.49
N ARG A 266 30.04 12.71 -14.55
CA ARG A 266 28.74 13.20 -14.97
C ARG A 266 28.49 12.85 -16.43
N PRO A 267 27.52 11.96 -16.74
CA PRO A 267 27.26 11.54 -18.10
C PRO A 267 26.63 12.67 -18.93
N ARG A 268 26.95 12.71 -20.23
CA ARG A 268 26.42 13.66 -21.21
C ARG A 268 25.72 12.92 -22.34
N ALA A 269 24.77 13.58 -22.99
CA ALA A 269 24.07 13.05 -24.17
C ALA A 269 23.42 11.67 -23.95
N ILE A 270 22.74 11.47 -22.82
CA ILE A 270 22.06 10.22 -22.46
C ILE A 270 20.54 10.38 -22.42
N SER A 271 19.84 9.26 -22.53
CA SER A 271 18.36 9.23 -22.48
C SER A 271 17.79 9.24 -21.05
N ALA A 272 18.62 8.99 -20.03
CA ALA A 272 18.18 9.07 -18.64
C ALA A 272 17.81 10.51 -18.28
N ARG A 273 16.63 10.71 -17.68
CA ARG A 273 16.12 12.04 -17.33
C ARG A 273 16.42 12.45 -15.89
N ASN A 274 16.68 11.48 -15.03
CA ASN A 274 17.11 11.72 -13.65
C ASN A 274 18.57 11.31 -13.54
N VAL A 275 19.42 12.27 -13.23
CA VAL A 275 20.87 12.10 -13.05
C VAL A 275 21.22 12.76 -11.74
N LEU A 276 21.42 11.96 -10.70
CA LEU A 276 21.59 12.39 -9.33
C LEU A 276 23.03 12.12 -8.88
N GLN A 277 23.71 13.14 -8.38
CA GLN A 277 25.04 12.96 -7.78
C GLN A 277 24.90 12.55 -6.34
N GLY A 278 25.70 11.59 -5.91
CA GLY A 278 25.75 11.13 -4.54
C GLY A 278 27.13 10.63 -4.12
N GLU A 279 27.19 10.17 -2.90
CA GLU A 279 28.37 9.55 -2.30
C GLU A 279 28.03 8.08 -1.98
N VAL A 280 28.90 7.16 -2.34
CA VAL A 280 28.75 5.73 -2.03
C VAL A 280 28.87 5.54 -0.52
N ARG A 281 27.79 5.06 0.11
CA ARG A 281 27.72 4.83 1.55
C ARG A 281 28.17 3.41 1.92
N ALA A 282 27.77 2.45 1.11
CA ALA A 282 28.07 1.04 1.34
C ALA A 282 28.15 0.26 0.02
N VAL A 283 28.98 -0.77 0.00
CA VAL A 283 29.12 -1.77 -1.06
C VAL A 283 28.94 -3.13 -0.41
N THR A 284 27.86 -3.85 -0.74
CA THR A 284 27.49 -5.11 -0.08
C THR A 284 27.36 -6.22 -1.12
N ALA A 285 27.99 -7.36 -0.88
CA ALA A 285 27.81 -8.55 -1.73
C ALA A 285 26.43 -9.18 -1.46
N GLU A 286 25.73 -9.55 -2.54
CA GLU A 286 24.46 -10.27 -2.47
C GLU A 286 24.68 -11.78 -2.66
N ALA A 287 23.77 -12.60 -2.11
CA ALA A 287 23.80 -14.05 -2.26
C ALA A 287 23.67 -14.49 -3.74
N SER A 288 23.04 -13.67 -4.58
CA SER A 288 22.89 -13.86 -6.03
C SER A 288 24.20 -13.65 -6.82
N GLY A 289 25.28 -13.21 -6.16
CA GLY A 289 26.59 -12.90 -6.80
C GLY A 289 26.69 -11.47 -7.31
N GLY A 290 25.65 -10.64 -7.15
CA GLY A 290 25.67 -9.21 -7.43
C GLY A 290 26.30 -8.40 -6.28
N MET A 291 26.53 -7.11 -6.56
CA MET A 291 26.96 -6.12 -5.57
C MET A 291 25.88 -5.05 -5.45
N LEU A 292 25.37 -4.84 -4.25
CA LEU A 292 24.43 -3.79 -3.94
C LEU A 292 25.19 -2.54 -3.46
N ILE A 293 25.01 -1.44 -4.19
CA ILE A 293 25.62 -0.16 -3.89
C ILE A 293 24.57 0.74 -3.28
N GLU A 294 24.83 1.27 -2.10
CA GLU A 294 24.02 2.29 -1.46
C GLU A 294 24.63 3.67 -1.71
N LEU A 295 23.91 4.52 -2.43
CA LEU A 295 24.31 5.88 -2.79
C LEU A 295 23.47 6.90 -2.02
N SER A 296 24.12 7.76 -1.23
CA SER A 296 23.47 8.89 -0.55
C SER A 296 23.41 10.09 -1.48
N THR A 297 22.21 10.56 -1.82
CA THR A 297 21.97 11.73 -2.67
C THR A 297 21.19 12.79 -1.91
N PRO A 298 21.13 14.05 -2.37
CA PRO A 298 20.28 15.09 -1.78
C PRO A 298 18.78 14.72 -1.75
N GLU A 299 18.35 13.86 -2.69
CA GLU A 299 16.97 13.39 -2.80
C GLU A 299 16.65 12.18 -1.92
N GLY A 300 17.68 11.57 -1.32
CA GLY A 300 17.58 10.39 -0.47
C GLY A 300 18.57 9.30 -0.85
N ILE A 301 18.42 8.13 -0.23
CA ILE A 301 19.23 6.96 -0.51
C ILE A 301 18.71 6.27 -1.77
N ILE A 302 19.63 5.89 -2.65
CA ILE A 302 19.39 5.12 -3.87
C ILE A 302 20.16 3.81 -3.79
N LEU A 303 19.54 2.73 -4.22
CA LEU A 303 20.20 1.45 -4.39
C LEU A 303 20.50 1.21 -5.87
N SER A 304 21.68 0.67 -6.15
CA SER A 304 22.04 0.18 -7.49
C SER A 304 22.66 -1.20 -7.37
N ARG A 305 22.23 -2.12 -8.24
CA ARG A 305 22.83 -3.45 -8.36
C ARG A 305 23.76 -3.46 -9.54
N VAL A 306 25.02 -3.83 -9.29
CA VAL A 306 26.07 -3.93 -10.30
C VAL A 306 26.80 -5.27 -10.17
N THR A 307 27.61 -5.61 -11.16
CA THR A 307 28.49 -6.78 -11.09
C THR A 307 29.75 -6.48 -10.27
N PRO A 308 30.43 -7.50 -9.69
CA PRO A 308 31.69 -7.30 -9.00
C PRO A 308 32.76 -6.62 -9.90
N ASP A 309 32.81 -6.98 -11.19
CA ASP A 309 33.73 -6.37 -12.17
C ASP A 309 33.43 -4.87 -12.33
N ALA A 310 32.15 -4.47 -12.40
CA ALA A 310 31.80 -3.07 -12.49
C ALA A 310 32.20 -2.27 -11.24
N VAL A 311 32.16 -2.88 -10.04
CA VAL A 311 32.67 -2.26 -8.80
C VAL A 311 34.16 -2.00 -8.91
N ALA A 312 34.91 -2.97 -9.43
CA ALA A 312 36.38 -2.84 -9.61
C ALA A 312 36.73 -1.81 -10.68
N ASP A 313 36.09 -1.88 -11.86
CA ASP A 313 36.35 -1.00 -13.00
C ASP A 313 36.01 0.47 -12.69
N LEU A 314 34.90 0.71 -11.95
CA LEU A 314 34.47 2.05 -11.55
C LEU A 314 35.10 2.52 -10.24
N GLY A 315 35.90 1.68 -9.56
CA GLY A 315 36.50 2.01 -8.27
C GLY A 315 35.51 2.38 -7.19
N LEU A 316 34.33 1.69 -7.15
CA LEU A 316 33.24 2.01 -6.21
C LEU A 316 33.62 1.54 -4.80
N VAL A 317 33.97 2.48 -3.95
CA VAL A 317 34.25 2.25 -2.53
C VAL A 317 33.48 3.26 -1.68
N ALA A 318 33.24 2.95 -0.41
CA ALA A 318 32.61 3.90 0.51
C ALA A 318 33.36 5.23 0.52
N GLY A 319 32.61 6.34 0.43
CA GLY A 319 33.14 7.71 0.35
C GLY A 319 33.42 8.22 -1.07
N CYS A 320 33.42 7.38 -2.12
CA CYS A 320 33.59 7.86 -3.47
C CYS A 320 32.32 8.55 -4.02
N LYS A 321 32.51 9.54 -4.90
CA LYS A 321 31.41 10.20 -5.59
C LYS A 321 30.98 9.38 -6.80
N ALA A 322 29.68 9.22 -6.98
CA ALA A 322 29.10 8.57 -8.14
C ALA A 322 27.82 9.29 -8.60
N TRP A 323 27.41 8.99 -9.82
CA TRP A 323 26.19 9.50 -10.43
C TRP A 323 25.23 8.35 -10.63
N ALA A 324 24.02 8.45 -10.08
CA ALA A 324 22.91 7.54 -10.35
C ALA A 324 22.12 8.02 -11.57
N LEU A 325 21.92 7.13 -12.53
CA LEU A 325 21.16 7.39 -13.75
C LEU A 325 19.88 6.55 -13.71
N ILE A 326 18.75 7.24 -13.71
CA ILE A 326 17.43 6.62 -13.65
C ILE A 326 16.66 7.01 -14.90
N LYS A 327 16.23 6.01 -15.68
CA LYS A 327 15.33 6.25 -16.82
C LYS A 327 14.01 6.84 -16.34
N ALA A 328 13.43 7.74 -17.15
CA ALA A 328 12.04 8.10 -16.97
C ALA A 328 11.17 6.89 -17.31
N HIS A 329 10.39 6.41 -16.35
CA HIS A 329 9.32 5.47 -16.66
C HIS A 329 8.10 6.26 -17.11
N PRO A 330 7.56 6.05 -18.32
CA PRO A 330 6.22 6.49 -18.64
C PRO A 330 5.28 5.67 -17.75
N LEU A 331 4.54 6.36 -16.88
CA LEU A 331 3.45 5.80 -16.10
C LEU A 331 2.25 5.50 -17.01
#